data_e9f9b27c4a15a16bd6fa24d52ec684f6
#
_entry.id   e9f9b27c4a15a16bd6fa24d52ec684f6
#
_cell.length_a   1.000
_cell.length_b   1.000
_cell.length_c   1.000
_cell.angle_alpha   90.00
_cell.angle_beta   90.00
_cell.angle_gamma   90.00
#
_symmetry.space_group_name_H-M   'P 1'
#
loop_
_entity.id
_entity.type
_entity.pdbx_description
1 polymer ?
#
loop_
_entity_poly.entity_id
_entity_poly.type
_entity_poly.pdbx_seq_one_letter_code
_entity_poly.pdbx_strand_id
1 'polypeptide(L)'
;MTNHSGIYKIINNVTGEFYIGSSVDLCRRLNAHRFRLTGGYHINPHLQNAWNKYGADSFLFEIVLYCDIENLLYYEQVLLDGLKSTYNIAKKAGKPMLGRKHTEEAKRKISEAFTGALSPNFGKHFSNETKSKMSEARYRYFERIRVESIHD
;
A
#
# COMPACT_ATOMS: atom_id res chain seq x y z
N MET A 1 -18.29 -20.94 -1.72
CA MET A 1 -17.17 -20.70 -2.65
C MET A 1 -15.90 -20.68 -1.81
N THR A 2 -14.98 -21.58 -2.04
CA THR A 2 -13.69 -21.62 -1.34
C THR A 2 -12.89 -20.39 -1.75
N ASN A 3 -12.59 -19.52 -0.78
CA ASN A 3 -11.73 -18.36 -1.01
C ASN A 3 -10.31 -18.88 -1.23
N HIS A 4 -9.78 -18.69 -2.41
CA HIS A 4 -8.41 -19.09 -2.73
C HIS A 4 -7.48 -17.89 -2.60
N SER A 5 -6.48 -18.04 -1.73
CA SER A 5 -5.37 -17.10 -1.61
C SER A 5 -4.29 -17.40 -2.65
N GLY A 6 -3.59 -16.35 -3.11
CA GLY A 6 -2.55 -16.54 -4.13
C GLY A 6 -2.08 -15.24 -4.76
N ILE A 7 -1.32 -15.40 -5.82
CA ILE A 7 -0.72 -14.33 -6.62
C ILE A 7 -1.40 -14.25 -7.97
N TYR A 8 -1.63 -13.04 -8.45
CA TYR A 8 -2.26 -12.75 -9.73
C TYR A 8 -1.47 -11.72 -10.54
N LYS A 9 -1.71 -11.74 -11.85
CA LYS A 9 -1.26 -10.71 -12.79
C LYS A 9 -2.42 -10.04 -13.49
N ILE A 10 -2.25 -8.77 -13.85
CA ILE A 10 -3.09 -8.04 -14.79
C ILE A 10 -2.18 -7.64 -15.94
N ILE A 11 -2.38 -8.24 -17.10
CA ILE A 11 -1.48 -8.13 -18.26
C ILE A 11 -2.16 -7.30 -19.32
N ASN A 12 -1.44 -6.35 -19.89
CA ASN A 12 -1.83 -5.66 -21.11
C ASN A 12 -1.32 -6.44 -22.30
N ASN A 13 -2.21 -7.10 -23.04
CA ASN A 13 -1.86 -7.95 -24.17
C ASN A 13 -1.27 -7.18 -25.36
N VAL A 14 -1.46 -5.85 -25.42
CA VAL A 14 -0.92 -5.02 -26.50
C VAL A 14 0.56 -4.69 -26.27
N THR A 15 0.93 -4.41 -25.00
CA THR A 15 2.30 -3.98 -24.66
C THR A 15 3.13 -5.08 -23.99
N GLY A 16 2.50 -6.14 -23.49
CA GLY A 16 3.13 -7.15 -22.65
C GLY A 16 3.44 -6.67 -21.21
N GLU A 17 3.15 -5.42 -20.90
CA GLU A 17 3.32 -4.87 -19.57
C GLU A 17 2.30 -5.42 -18.58
N PHE A 18 2.68 -5.55 -17.33
CA PHE A 18 1.81 -6.18 -16.34
C PHE A 18 1.95 -5.60 -14.93
N TYR A 19 0.92 -5.85 -14.14
CA TYR A 19 0.86 -5.64 -12.70
C TYR A 19 0.86 -7.00 -11.98
N ILE A 20 1.57 -7.12 -10.86
CA ILE A 20 1.56 -8.28 -9.96
C ILE A 20 0.93 -7.86 -8.63
N GLY A 21 0.16 -8.75 -8.02
CA GLY A 21 -0.39 -8.55 -6.69
C GLY A 21 -0.76 -9.86 -6.01
N SER A 22 -0.93 -9.80 -4.70
CA SER A 22 -1.39 -10.91 -3.86
C SER A 22 -2.77 -10.64 -3.26
N SER A 23 -3.48 -11.71 -2.91
CA SER A 23 -4.76 -11.60 -2.20
C SER A 23 -5.08 -12.86 -1.42
N VAL A 24 -5.75 -12.68 -0.28
CA VAL A 24 -6.38 -13.76 0.50
C VAL A 24 -7.66 -14.27 -0.16
N ASP A 25 -8.24 -13.49 -1.09
CA ASP A 25 -9.42 -13.82 -1.87
C ASP A 25 -9.21 -13.27 -3.29
N LEU A 26 -8.72 -14.13 -4.17
CA LEU A 26 -8.39 -13.78 -5.56
C LEU A 26 -9.62 -13.35 -6.35
N CYS A 27 -10.73 -14.05 -6.21
CA CYS A 27 -11.96 -13.74 -6.95
C CYS A 27 -12.46 -12.33 -6.64
N ARG A 28 -12.62 -12.02 -5.35
CA ARG A 28 -13.03 -10.69 -4.89
C ARG A 28 -12.04 -9.62 -5.32
N ARG A 29 -10.74 -9.91 -5.24
CA ARG A 29 -9.69 -8.96 -5.58
C ARG A 29 -9.67 -8.60 -7.07
N LEU A 30 -9.73 -9.60 -7.95
CA LEU A 30 -9.74 -9.40 -9.40
C LEU A 30 -11.00 -8.65 -9.85
N ASN A 31 -12.16 -8.98 -9.28
CA ASN A 31 -13.39 -8.24 -9.53
C ASN A 31 -13.31 -6.78 -9.06
N ALA A 32 -12.70 -6.52 -7.90
CA ALA A 32 -12.48 -5.16 -7.42
C ALA A 32 -11.55 -4.36 -8.34
N HIS A 33 -10.51 -4.99 -8.92
CA HIS A 33 -9.67 -4.33 -9.91
C HIS A 33 -10.48 -3.95 -11.15
N ARG A 34 -11.22 -4.89 -11.75
CA ARG A 34 -12.06 -4.64 -12.93
C ARG A 34 -13.05 -3.50 -12.68
N PHE A 35 -13.76 -3.57 -11.56
CA PHE A 35 -14.75 -2.56 -11.19
C PHE A 35 -14.14 -1.15 -11.10
N ARG A 36 -13.01 -1.01 -10.41
CA ARG A 36 -12.33 0.28 -10.24
C ARG A 36 -11.73 0.81 -11.54
N LEU A 37 -11.13 -0.08 -12.35
CA LEU A 37 -10.57 0.28 -13.66
C LEU A 37 -11.66 0.77 -14.61
N THR A 38 -12.78 0.06 -14.68
CA THR A 38 -13.94 0.46 -15.50
C THR A 38 -14.56 1.76 -15.00
N GLY A 39 -14.60 1.97 -13.68
CA GLY A 39 -15.09 3.21 -13.07
C GLY A 39 -14.16 4.41 -13.16
N GLY A 40 -12.90 4.23 -13.60
CA GLY A 40 -11.94 5.34 -13.76
C GLY A 40 -11.28 5.83 -12.47
N TYR A 41 -11.40 5.10 -11.36
CA TYR A 41 -10.88 5.49 -10.04
C TYR A 41 -9.95 4.45 -9.40
N HIS A 42 -9.23 3.71 -10.22
CA HIS A 42 -8.27 2.74 -9.70
C HIS A 42 -7.09 3.43 -9.00
N ILE A 43 -6.71 2.90 -7.81
CA ILE A 43 -5.67 3.50 -6.97
C ILE A 43 -4.27 3.56 -7.63
N ASN A 44 -4.00 2.67 -8.58
CA ASN A 44 -2.77 2.68 -9.35
C ASN A 44 -2.98 3.49 -10.64
N PRO A 45 -2.41 4.70 -10.76
CA PRO A 45 -2.62 5.57 -11.92
C PRO A 45 -1.96 5.02 -13.18
N HIS A 46 -0.83 4.28 -13.09
CA HIS A 46 -0.18 3.67 -14.25
C HIS A 46 -1.10 2.65 -14.92
N LEU A 47 -1.69 1.76 -14.11
CA LEU A 47 -2.63 0.75 -14.60
C LEU A 47 -3.93 1.39 -15.10
N GLN A 48 -4.44 2.44 -14.43
CA GLN A 48 -5.63 3.17 -14.87
C GLN A 48 -5.40 3.86 -16.22
N ASN A 49 -4.28 4.54 -16.37
CA ASN A 49 -3.95 5.24 -17.63
C ASN A 49 -3.80 4.24 -18.79
N ALA A 50 -3.17 3.10 -18.55
CA ALA A 50 -3.06 2.04 -19.53
C ALA A 50 -4.44 1.47 -19.92
N TRP A 51 -5.31 1.22 -18.93
CA TRP A 51 -6.69 0.78 -19.15
C TRP A 51 -7.49 1.75 -20.00
N ASN A 52 -7.39 3.05 -19.71
CA ASN A 52 -8.06 4.10 -20.47
C ASN A 52 -7.54 4.21 -21.92
N LYS A 53 -6.22 3.95 -22.10
CA LYS A 53 -5.56 4.07 -23.41
C LYS A 53 -5.85 2.87 -24.33
N TYR A 54 -5.81 1.66 -23.78
CA TYR A 54 -5.85 0.43 -24.60
C TYR A 54 -7.22 -0.27 -24.55
N GLY A 55 -8.11 0.14 -23.67
CA GLY A 55 -9.45 -0.45 -23.49
C GLY A 55 -9.44 -1.73 -22.67
N ALA A 56 -10.60 -2.09 -22.13
CA ALA A 56 -10.79 -3.21 -21.23
C ALA A 56 -10.42 -4.58 -21.86
N ASP A 57 -10.74 -4.75 -23.15
CA ASP A 57 -10.53 -6.00 -23.88
C ASP A 57 -9.04 -6.33 -24.08
N SER A 58 -8.16 -5.34 -23.91
CA SER A 58 -6.72 -5.51 -23.99
C SER A 58 -6.10 -6.09 -22.70
N PHE A 59 -6.88 -6.28 -21.63
CA PHE A 59 -6.34 -6.73 -20.35
C PHE A 59 -6.78 -8.16 -19.99
N LEU A 60 -5.77 -8.98 -19.69
CA LEU A 60 -5.96 -10.34 -19.16
C LEU A 60 -5.72 -10.33 -17.65
N PHE A 61 -6.63 -10.95 -16.91
CA PHE A 61 -6.53 -11.18 -15.47
C PHE A 61 -6.20 -12.66 -15.24
N GLU A 62 -4.99 -12.93 -14.79
CA GLU A 62 -4.44 -14.28 -14.66
C GLU A 62 -4.10 -14.60 -13.20
N ILE A 63 -4.42 -15.82 -12.76
CA ILE A 63 -3.93 -16.35 -11.49
C ILE A 63 -2.60 -17.05 -11.76
N VAL A 64 -1.52 -16.55 -11.13
CA VAL A 64 -0.17 -17.10 -11.32
C VAL A 64 0.04 -18.36 -10.49
N LEU A 65 -0.36 -18.30 -9.20
CA LEU A 65 -0.27 -19.43 -8.28
C LEU A 65 -1.23 -19.28 -7.12
N TYR A 66 -1.65 -20.39 -6.56
CA TYR A 66 -2.34 -20.47 -5.27
C TYR A 66 -1.31 -20.76 -4.18
N CYS A 67 -1.42 -20.09 -3.04
CA CYS A 67 -0.56 -20.32 -1.88
C CYS A 67 -1.26 -19.94 -0.58
N ASP A 68 -0.72 -20.42 0.52
CA ASP A 68 -1.21 -20.06 1.86
C ASP A 68 -1.00 -18.59 2.15
N ILE A 69 -1.87 -18.04 3.02
CA ILE A 69 -1.89 -16.62 3.37
C ILE A 69 -0.54 -16.14 3.90
N GLU A 70 0.14 -16.97 4.68
CA GLU A 70 1.45 -16.68 5.28
C GLU A 70 2.54 -16.48 4.23
N ASN A 71 2.42 -17.14 3.07
CA ASN A 71 3.40 -17.11 1.99
C ASN A 71 3.12 -16.04 0.91
N LEU A 72 2.00 -15.31 1.00
CA LEU A 72 1.58 -14.34 -0.02
C LEU A 72 2.66 -13.27 -0.27
N LEU A 73 3.19 -12.65 0.77
CA LEU A 73 4.18 -11.58 0.63
C LEU A 73 5.50 -12.11 0.09
N TYR A 74 5.90 -13.32 0.48
CA TYR A 74 7.11 -13.97 -0.01
C TYR A 74 7.03 -14.20 -1.53
N TYR A 75 5.97 -14.86 -2.01
CA TYR A 75 5.82 -15.13 -3.43
C TYR A 75 5.60 -13.87 -4.27
N GLU A 76 4.84 -12.89 -3.76
CA GLU A 76 4.72 -11.60 -4.43
C GLU A 76 6.09 -10.93 -4.60
N GLN A 77 6.94 -10.94 -3.56
CA GLN A 77 8.27 -10.34 -3.63
C GLN A 77 9.18 -11.09 -4.62
N VAL A 78 9.22 -12.42 -4.58
CA VAL A 78 10.00 -13.24 -5.53
C VAL A 78 9.63 -12.91 -6.97
N LEU A 79 8.34 -12.76 -7.26
CA LEU A 79 7.88 -12.43 -8.61
C LEU A 79 8.18 -10.96 -8.98
N LEU A 80 8.11 -10.03 -8.04
CA LEU A 80 8.50 -8.63 -8.28
C LEU A 80 10.00 -8.48 -8.54
N ASP A 81 10.83 -9.26 -7.87
CA ASP A 81 12.30 -9.24 -8.04
C ASP A 81 12.73 -9.93 -9.34
N GLY A 82 12.08 -11.04 -9.68
CA GLY A 82 12.40 -11.83 -10.88
C GLY A 82 11.81 -11.26 -12.18
N LEU A 83 10.73 -10.50 -12.09
CA LEU A 83 9.99 -9.99 -13.24
C LEU A 83 9.94 -8.46 -13.21
N LYS A 84 10.24 -7.83 -14.35
CA LYS A 84 10.15 -6.36 -14.49
C LYS A 84 8.68 -5.94 -14.66
N SER A 85 7.91 -5.97 -13.57
CA SER A 85 6.53 -5.48 -13.57
C SER A 85 6.50 -3.97 -13.77
N THR A 86 5.88 -3.51 -14.87
CA THR A 86 5.91 -2.10 -15.29
C THR A 86 4.86 -1.28 -14.55
N TYR A 87 3.71 -1.88 -14.26
CA TYR A 87 2.63 -1.18 -13.57
C TYR A 87 2.76 -1.17 -12.05
N ASN A 88 3.64 -1.96 -11.45
CA ASN A 88 3.86 -1.91 -10.02
C ASN A 88 4.63 -0.65 -9.62
N ILE A 89 3.99 0.25 -8.87
CA ILE A 89 4.62 1.47 -8.33
C ILE A 89 5.55 1.12 -7.17
N ALA A 90 5.15 0.16 -6.33
CA ALA A 90 5.96 -0.33 -5.23
C ALA A 90 6.79 -1.54 -5.68
N LYS A 91 8.08 -1.50 -5.38
CA LYS A 91 9.01 -2.60 -5.62
C LYS A 91 9.06 -3.60 -4.46
N LYS A 92 8.42 -3.29 -3.33
CA LYS A 92 8.34 -4.16 -2.15
C LYS A 92 6.92 -4.57 -1.85
N ALA A 93 6.71 -5.87 -1.76
CA ALA A 93 5.42 -6.47 -1.43
C ALA A 93 4.92 -5.99 -0.05
N GLY A 94 3.61 -5.76 0.05
CA GLY A 94 2.96 -5.36 1.30
C GLY A 94 3.31 -3.98 1.86
N LYS A 95 4.26 -3.25 1.26
CA LYS A 95 4.72 -1.94 1.75
C LYS A 95 4.77 -0.88 0.64
N PRO A 96 3.63 -0.51 0.04
CA PRO A 96 3.60 0.38 -1.12
C PRO A 96 4.16 1.78 -0.86
N MET A 97 4.20 2.21 0.40
CA MET A 97 4.69 3.54 0.81
C MET A 97 6.11 3.52 1.40
N LEU A 98 6.74 2.34 1.52
CA LEU A 98 8.07 2.24 2.12
C LEU A 98 9.11 2.98 1.28
N GLY A 99 9.83 3.90 1.90
CA GLY A 99 10.89 4.70 1.26
C GLY A 99 10.37 5.89 0.43
N ARG A 100 9.06 6.07 0.29
CA ARG A 100 8.50 7.27 -0.36
C ARG A 100 8.51 8.44 0.62
N LYS A 101 9.08 9.55 0.19
CA LYS A 101 9.06 10.82 0.92
C LYS A 101 8.16 11.81 0.18
N HIS A 102 7.43 12.62 0.92
CA HIS A 102 6.71 13.74 0.34
C HIS A 102 7.72 14.72 -0.28
N THR A 103 7.37 15.32 -1.41
CA THR A 103 8.13 16.45 -1.96
C THR A 103 8.13 17.62 -0.97
N GLU A 104 9.11 18.49 -1.03
CA GLU A 104 9.17 19.66 -0.14
C GLU A 104 7.93 20.56 -0.30
N GLU A 105 7.44 20.69 -1.53
CA GLU A 105 6.18 21.40 -1.80
C GLU A 105 4.97 20.73 -1.11
N ALA A 106 4.87 19.41 -1.18
CA ALA A 106 3.79 18.67 -0.50
C ALA A 106 3.90 18.80 1.03
N LYS A 107 5.12 18.75 1.59
CA LYS A 107 5.36 18.97 3.02
C LYS A 107 4.95 20.38 3.44
N ARG A 108 5.29 21.39 2.62
CA ARG A 108 4.89 22.79 2.88
C ARG A 108 3.36 22.93 2.88
N LYS A 109 2.67 22.43 1.87
CA LYS A 109 1.19 22.46 1.81
C LYS A 109 0.54 21.76 3.00
N ILE A 110 1.06 20.59 3.41
CA ILE A 110 0.59 19.87 4.60
C ILE A 110 0.82 20.73 5.85
N SER A 111 2.02 21.29 6.00
CA SER A 111 2.33 22.15 7.15
C SER A 111 1.40 23.37 7.21
N GLU A 112 1.22 24.09 6.10
CA GLU A 112 0.33 25.24 6.01
C GLU A 112 -1.11 24.88 6.38
N ALA A 113 -1.62 23.73 5.91
CA ALA A 113 -2.99 23.29 6.20
C ALA A 113 -3.22 22.88 7.67
N PHE A 114 -2.17 22.50 8.38
CA PHE A 114 -2.27 22.00 9.76
C PHE A 114 -1.58 22.90 10.81
N THR A 115 -1.15 24.12 10.45
CA THR A 115 -0.46 25.02 11.35
C THR A 115 -1.40 26.09 11.93
N GLY A 116 -1.22 26.43 13.21
CA GLY A 116 -1.97 27.49 13.88
C GLY A 116 -3.47 27.21 13.92
N ALA A 117 -4.27 28.23 13.62
CA ALA A 117 -5.74 28.17 13.68
C ALA A 117 -6.37 27.19 12.66
N LEU A 118 -5.64 26.81 11.61
CA LEU A 118 -6.10 25.83 10.63
C LEU A 118 -5.95 24.38 11.11
N SER A 119 -5.20 24.14 12.19
CA SER A 119 -5.05 22.81 12.75
C SER A 119 -6.38 22.32 13.34
N PRO A 120 -6.83 21.08 13.03
CA PRO A 120 -8.01 20.48 13.64
C PRO A 120 -7.96 20.38 15.18
N ASN A 121 -6.75 20.48 15.74
CA ASN A 121 -6.49 20.42 17.17
C ASN A 121 -6.15 21.80 17.79
N PHE A 122 -6.25 22.88 17.00
CA PHE A 122 -6.01 24.22 17.52
C PHE A 122 -6.98 24.55 18.67
N GLY A 123 -6.42 25.03 19.78
CA GLY A 123 -7.20 25.35 20.99
C GLY A 123 -7.72 24.14 21.78
N LYS A 124 -7.49 22.90 21.33
CA LYS A 124 -7.86 21.71 22.09
C LYS A 124 -6.74 21.34 23.06
N HIS A 125 -7.11 21.16 24.34
CA HIS A 125 -6.19 20.71 25.38
C HIS A 125 -6.59 19.32 25.86
N PHE A 126 -5.62 18.44 25.94
CA PHE A 126 -5.83 17.13 26.57
C PHE A 126 -6.09 17.29 28.06
N SER A 127 -6.98 16.45 28.62
CA SER A 127 -7.18 16.37 30.06
C SER A 127 -5.87 16.00 30.78
N ASN A 128 -5.78 16.34 32.06
CA ASN A 128 -4.59 16.01 32.87
C ASN A 128 -4.38 14.49 32.93
N GLU A 129 -5.43 13.71 32.99
CA GLU A 129 -5.38 12.24 32.94
C GLU A 129 -4.78 11.73 31.61
N THR A 130 -5.21 12.29 30.49
CA THR A 130 -4.67 11.93 29.17
C THR A 130 -3.18 12.31 29.05
N LYS A 131 -2.79 13.47 29.56
CA LYS A 131 -1.38 13.91 29.60
C LYS A 131 -0.53 12.96 30.43
N SER A 132 -1.01 12.53 31.60
CA SER A 132 -0.32 11.55 32.45
C SER A 132 -0.12 10.21 31.73
N LYS A 133 -1.18 9.66 31.12
CA LYS A 133 -1.10 8.40 30.33
C LYS A 133 -0.10 8.51 29.16
N MET A 134 -0.09 9.63 28.46
CA MET A 134 0.87 9.88 27.38
C MET A 134 2.32 9.96 27.90
N SER A 135 2.54 10.62 29.02
CA SER A 135 3.86 10.72 29.66
C SER A 135 4.38 9.36 30.12
N GLU A 136 3.53 8.56 30.78
CA GLU A 136 3.87 7.21 31.22
C GLU A 136 4.17 6.26 30.01
N ALA A 137 3.37 6.34 28.95
CA ALA A 137 3.60 5.55 27.74
C ALA A 137 4.94 5.90 27.09
N ARG A 138 5.27 7.21 27.06
CA ARG A 138 6.56 7.70 26.53
C ARG A 138 7.72 7.21 27.40
N TYR A 139 7.59 7.27 28.72
CA TYR A 139 8.61 6.79 29.64
C TYR A 139 8.88 5.30 29.44
N ARG A 140 7.84 4.44 29.40
CA ARG A 140 7.97 3.00 29.14
C ARG A 140 8.63 2.68 27.78
N TYR A 141 8.34 3.50 26.75
CA TYR A 141 8.96 3.35 25.45
C TYR A 141 10.48 3.58 25.51
N PHE A 142 10.94 4.66 26.16
CA PHE A 142 12.36 4.94 26.29
C PHE A 142 13.10 3.95 27.20
N GLU A 143 12.47 3.49 28.29
CA GLU A 143 13.01 2.44 29.13
C GLU A 143 13.27 1.13 28.33
N ARG A 144 12.31 0.74 27.49
CA ARG A 144 12.47 -0.44 26.65
C ARG A 144 13.64 -0.32 25.69
N ILE A 145 13.77 0.81 24.98
CA ILE A 145 14.90 1.03 24.05
C ILE A 145 16.22 1.05 24.80
N ARG A 146 16.26 1.64 25.99
CA ARG A 146 17.47 1.68 26.81
C ARG A 146 17.93 0.28 27.23
N VAL A 147 17.00 -0.60 27.56
CA VAL A 147 17.31 -1.99 27.92
C VAL A 147 17.81 -2.77 26.71
N GLU A 148 17.18 -2.61 25.54
CA GLU A 148 17.57 -3.25 24.30
C GLU A 148 18.99 -2.81 23.84
N SER A 149 19.37 -1.55 24.06
CA SER A 149 20.69 -1.01 23.68
C SER A 149 21.85 -1.37 24.64
N ILE A 150 21.58 -2.04 25.75
CA ILE A 150 22.62 -2.51 26.69
C ILE A 150 22.99 -3.99 26.44
N HIS A 151 22.23 -4.69 25.59
CA HIS A 151 22.40 -6.11 25.31
C HIS A 151 22.97 -6.41 23.91
N ASP A 152 23.32 -5.36 23.13
CA ASP A 152 24.12 -5.39 21.92
C ASP A 152 25.57 -4.90 22.21
#